data_9f7ee8148aefdd1260ffdc0a5391ae41
#
_entry.id   9f7ee8148aefdd1260ffdc0a5391ae41
#
_cell.length_a   1.000
_cell.length_b   1.000
_cell.length_c   1.000
_cell.angle_alpha   90.00
_cell.angle_beta   90.00
_cell.angle_gamma   90.00
#
_symmetry.space_group_name_H-M   'P 1'
#
loop_
_entity.id
_entity.type
_entity.pdbx_description
1 polymer ?
#
loop_
_entity_poly.entity_id
_entity_poly.type
_entity_poly.pdbx_seq_one_letter_code
_entity_poly.pdbx_strand_id
1 'polypeptide(L)'
;MGSGTKFHISDDGGLTWHVSRNGVTSPKHEARPPHQGVRWFNNAVEATVLEMKDGSLWALVRTSLDQAWQAFSRDYGETWSKPEPSRFFGTLTMNTLGRLDDGTIVSLWTN
;
A
#
# COMPACT_ATOMS: atom_id res chain seq x y z
N MET A 1 -11.12 0.76 -15.41
CA MET A 1 -10.39 1.57 -14.45
C MET A 1 -9.85 0.70 -13.34
N GLY A 2 -8.59 0.84 -13.00
CA GLY A 2 -7.98 0.06 -11.93
C GLY A 2 -8.55 0.45 -10.59
N SER A 3 -9.14 -0.51 -9.87
CA SER A 3 -9.39 -0.35 -8.45
C SER A 3 -8.02 -0.29 -7.75
N GLY A 4 -7.80 0.74 -6.97
CA GLY A 4 -6.66 0.87 -6.09
C GLY A 4 -7.13 0.99 -4.66
N THR A 5 -6.20 1.04 -3.74
CA THR A 5 -6.47 1.33 -2.34
C THR A 5 -6.68 2.83 -2.16
N LYS A 6 -7.81 3.23 -1.59
CA LYS A 6 -8.05 4.56 -1.05
C LYS A 6 -8.04 4.48 0.48
N PHE A 7 -7.79 5.60 1.10
CA PHE A 7 -7.65 5.68 2.55
C PHE A 7 -8.81 6.46 3.16
N HIS A 8 -9.34 5.96 4.25
CA HIS A 8 -10.29 6.70 5.08
C HIS A 8 -9.51 7.43 6.17
N ILE A 9 -9.75 8.72 6.30
CA ILE A 9 -9.04 9.63 7.18
C ILE A 9 -10.02 10.19 8.20
N SER A 10 -9.61 10.21 9.46
CA SER A 10 -10.34 10.86 10.54
C SER A 10 -9.43 11.87 11.23
N ASP A 11 -9.93 13.09 11.42
CA ASP A 11 -9.24 14.18 12.12
C ASP A 11 -9.80 14.45 13.50
N ASP A 12 -10.78 13.65 13.94
CA ASP A 12 -11.52 13.83 15.18
C ASP A 12 -11.59 12.59 16.07
N GLY A 13 -10.57 11.75 16.00
CA GLY A 13 -10.48 10.55 16.83
C GLY A 13 -11.42 9.42 16.40
N GLY A 14 -11.82 9.38 15.14
CA GLY A 14 -12.64 8.31 14.57
C GLY A 14 -14.15 8.58 14.61
N LEU A 15 -14.56 9.80 14.96
CA LEU A 15 -15.99 10.16 14.99
C LEU A 15 -16.54 10.40 13.59
N THR A 16 -15.76 11.05 12.71
CA THR A 16 -16.10 11.26 11.31
C THR A 16 -14.94 10.84 10.41
N TRP A 17 -15.25 10.47 9.18
CA TRP A 17 -14.30 9.96 8.21
C TRP A 17 -14.55 10.55 6.83
N HIS A 18 -13.48 10.80 6.11
CA HIS A 18 -13.54 11.13 4.69
C HIS A 18 -12.55 10.27 3.90
N VAL A 19 -12.70 10.24 2.59
CA VAL A 19 -11.85 9.42 1.71
C VAL A 19 -10.77 10.29 1.08
N SER A 20 -9.54 9.79 1.01
CA SER A 20 -8.42 10.43 0.33
C SER A 20 -8.78 10.84 -1.11
N ARG A 21 -8.22 11.96 -1.59
CA ARG A 21 -8.51 12.51 -2.93
C ARG A 21 -8.07 11.56 -4.04
N ASN A 22 -6.90 10.98 -3.92
CA ASN A 22 -6.44 9.89 -4.79
C ASN A 22 -6.10 8.65 -3.96
N GLY A 23 -5.73 7.59 -4.64
CA GLY A 23 -5.35 6.33 -4.00
C GLY A 23 -4.05 5.80 -4.57
N VAL A 24 -3.65 4.64 -4.07
CA VAL A 24 -2.46 3.92 -4.51
C VAL A 24 -2.89 2.78 -5.43
N THR A 25 -2.37 2.77 -6.64
CA THR A 25 -2.65 1.75 -7.66
C THR A 25 -1.35 1.08 -8.09
N SER A 26 -1.46 -0.05 -8.77
CA SER A 26 -0.34 -0.70 -9.47
C SER A 26 -0.80 -1.19 -10.83
N PRO A 27 0.10 -1.44 -11.77
CA PRO A 27 -0.26 -2.20 -12.96
C PRO A 27 -0.82 -3.57 -12.56
N LYS A 28 -1.80 -4.06 -13.31
CA LYS A 28 -2.29 -5.42 -13.14
C LYS A 28 -1.36 -6.39 -13.85
N HIS A 29 -1.20 -7.55 -13.27
CA HIS A 29 -0.56 -8.65 -13.97
C HIS A 29 -1.51 -9.13 -15.07
N GLU A 30 -0.99 -9.33 -16.28
CA GLU A 30 -1.75 -9.94 -17.37
C GLU A 30 -1.85 -11.45 -17.15
N ALA A 31 -3.07 -11.95 -17.06
CA ALA A 31 -3.32 -13.38 -16.99
C ALA A 31 -2.96 -14.04 -18.34
N ARG A 32 -1.92 -14.87 -18.33
CA ARG A 32 -1.50 -15.66 -19.52
C ARG A 32 -1.41 -17.13 -19.14
N PRO A 33 -1.84 -18.06 -20.01
CA PRO A 33 -1.63 -19.47 -19.76
C PRO A 33 -0.14 -19.79 -19.53
N PRO A 34 0.22 -20.70 -18.58
CA PRO A 34 -0.68 -21.47 -17.70
C PRO A 34 -1.13 -20.73 -16.43
N HIS A 35 -0.68 -19.50 -16.22
CA HIS A 35 -0.90 -18.73 -15.00
C HIS A 35 -2.22 -17.97 -15.10
N GLN A 36 -3.27 -18.57 -14.58
CA GLN A 36 -4.60 -17.96 -14.49
C GLN A 36 -5.12 -18.10 -13.07
N GLY A 37 -5.99 -17.21 -12.67
CA GLY A 37 -6.65 -17.29 -11.38
C GLY A 37 -6.82 -15.95 -10.69
N VAL A 38 -7.29 -16.02 -9.46
CA VAL A 38 -7.70 -14.84 -8.66
C VAL A 38 -6.55 -13.84 -8.46
N ARG A 39 -5.33 -14.31 -8.35
CA ARG A 39 -4.17 -13.43 -8.13
C ARG A 39 -4.00 -12.38 -9.24
N TRP A 40 -4.47 -12.66 -10.43
CA TRP A 40 -4.34 -11.77 -11.58
C TRP A 40 -5.37 -10.64 -11.61
N PHE A 41 -6.40 -10.75 -10.79
CA PHE A 41 -7.43 -9.73 -10.66
C PHE A 41 -7.08 -8.67 -9.62
N ASN A 42 -6.12 -8.95 -8.74
CA ASN A 42 -5.72 -8.01 -7.72
C ASN A 42 -4.85 -6.89 -8.29
N ASN A 43 -5.17 -5.69 -7.90
CA ASN A 43 -4.37 -4.49 -8.09
C ASN A 43 -3.68 -4.16 -6.76
N ALA A 44 -3.42 -2.92 -6.48
CA ALA A 44 -2.94 -2.47 -5.18
C ALA A 44 -4.05 -2.62 -4.13
N VAL A 45 -3.85 -3.49 -3.15
CA VAL A 45 -4.82 -3.79 -2.08
C VAL A 45 -4.09 -3.98 -0.76
N GLU A 46 -4.85 -3.99 0.34
CA GLU A 46 -4.33 -4.30 1.69
C GLU A 46 -3.09 -3.47 2.04
N ALA A 47 -3.27 -2.15 2.03
CA ALA A 47 -2.20 -1.23 2.39
C ALA A 47 -1.86 -1.31 3.87
N THR A 48 -0.56 -1.24 4.17
CA THR A 48 -0.05 -0.85 5.48
C THR A 48 0.57 0.53 5.38
N VAL A 49 0.33 1.37 6.37
CA VAL A 49 0.80 2.77 6.38
C VAL A 49 1.65 3.01 7.63
N LEU A 50 2.75 3.69 7.46
CA LEU A 50 3.63 4.11 8.54
C LEU A 50 3.94 5.59 8.43
N GLU A 51 3.80 6.32 9.54
CA GLU A 51 4.28 7.71 9.63
C GLU A 51 5.80 7.73 9.79
N MET A 52 6.46 8.52 8.95
CA MET A 52 7.91 8.70 8.97
C MET A 52 8.30 9.82 9.95
N LYS A 53 9.57 9.91 10.31
CA LYS A 53 10.07 10.92 11.26
C LYS A 53 9.89 12.36 10.79
N ASP A 54 9.79 12.58 9.48
CA ASP A 54 9.55 13.90 8.90
C ASP A 54 8.06 14.25 8.78
N GLY A 55 7.16 13.38 9.29
CA GLY A 55 5.71 13.55 9.23
C GLY A 55 5.08 13.07 7.92
N SER A 56 5.87 12.63 6.93
CA SER A 56 5.31 11.99 5.74
C SER A 56 4.75 10.61 6.07
N LEU A 57 3.83 10.13 5.24
CA LEU A 57 3.31 8.77 5.34
C LEU A 57 3.91 7.92 4.23
N TRP A 58 4.28 6.71 4.58
CA TRP A 58 4.72 5.67 3.66
C TRP A 58 3.70 4.54 3.63
N ALA A 59 3.17 4.25 2.46
CA ALA A 59 2.26 3.13 2.26
C ALA A 59 2.95 2.03 1.44
N LEU A 60 2.83 0.79 1.93
CA LEU A 60 3.10 -0.41 1.15
C LEU A 60 1.78 -1.10 0.82
N VAL A 61 1.63 -1.50 -0.42
CA VAL A 61 0.43 -2.19 -0.91
C VAL A 61 0.77 -3.53 -1.53
N ARG A 62 -0.06 -4.52 -1.25
CA ARG A 62 0.00 -5.81 -1.92
C ARG A 62 -0.41 -5.68 -3.37
N THR A 63 0.30 -6.34 -4.26
CA THR A 63 -0.01 -6.39 -5.68
C THR A 63 -0.02 -7.81 -6.22
N SER A 64 -0.44 -7.99 -7.46
CA SER A 64 -0.32 -9.26 -8.19
C SER A 64 1.00 -9.40 -8.95
N LEU A 65 1.98 -8.54 -8.69
CA LEU A 65 3.23 -8.45 -9.45
C LEU A 65 4.41 -9.15 -8.75
N ASP A 66 4.14 -9.98 -7.72
CA ASP A 66 5.16 -10.63 -6.87
C ASP A 66 6.12 -9.63 -6.19
N GLN A 67 5.66 -8.41 -6.01
CA GLN A 67 6.39 -7.32 -5.39
C GLN A 67 5.39 -6.34 -4.77
N ALA A 68 5.65 -5.92 -3.55
CA ALA A 68 4.88 -4.83 -2.96
C ALA A 68 5.20 -3.51 -3.67
N TRP A 69 4.21 -2.68 -3.85
CA TRP A 69 4.37 -1.32 -4.37
C TRP A 69 4.22 -0.32 -3.24
N GLN A 70 4.76 0.86 -3.43
CA GLN A 70 4.80 1.90 -2.43
C GLN A 70 4.36 3.25 -2.97
N ALA A 71 3.88 4.08 -2.08
CA ALA A 71 3.58 5.49 -2.33
C ALA A 71 3.80 6.29 -1.05
N PHE A 72 3.96 7.60 -1.20
CA PHE A 72 4.20 8.53 -0.11
C PHE A 72 3.16 9.64 -0.11
N SER A 73 2.77 10.09 1.08
CA SER A 73 1.92 11.26 1.29
C SER A 73 2.65 12.29 2.13
N ARG A 74 2.48 13.57 1.80
CA ARG A 74 3.02 14.71 2.55
C ARG A 74 1.95 15.63 3.12
N ASP A 75 0.69 15.19 3.02
CA ASP A 75 -0.50 15.93 3.44
C ASP A 75 -1.45 15.05 4.26
N TYR A 76 -0.86 14.23 5.14
CA TYR A 76 -1.58 13.34 6.07
C TYR A 76 -2.53 12.34 5.38
N GLY A 77 -2.16 11.85 4.19
CA GLY A 77 -2.91 10.83 3.49
C GLY A 77 -3.97 11.35 2.51
N GLU A 78 -4.12 12.67 2.37
CA GLU A 78 -5.07 13.27 1.43
C GLU A 78 -4.71 12.99 -0.02
N THR A 79 -3.42 13.14 -0.34
CA THR A 79 -2.88 12.78 -1.66
C THR A 79 -1.66 11.89 -1.53
N TRP A 80 -1.48 11.02 -2.51
CA TRP A 80 -0.40 10.06 -2.58
C TRP A 80 0.40 10.24 -3.86
N SER A 81 1.71 10.06 -3.76
CA SER A 81 2.61 10.10 -4.91
C SER A 81 2.24 9.04 -5.94
N LYS A 82 2.81 9.16 -7.15
CA LYS A 82 2.75 8.08 -8.13
C LYS A 82 3.30 6.80 -7.49
N PRO A 83 2.56 5.70 -7.53
CA PRO A 83 3.02 4.44 -7.00
C PRO A 83 4.21 3.90 -7.77
N GLU A 84 5.13 3.27 -7.06
CA GLU A 84 6.33 2.65 -7.61
C GLU A 84 6.63 1.31 -6.95
N PRO A 85 7.38 0.41 -7.60
CA PRO A 85 7.83 -0.83 -6.97
C PRO A 85 8.66 -0.56 -5.72
N SER A 86 8.42 -1.31 -4.66
CA SER A 86 9.26 -1.29 -3.46
C SER A 86 10.39 -2.31 -3.57
N ARG A 87 11.24 -2.38 -2.54
CA ARG A 87 12.28 -3.41 -2.43
C ARG A 87 11.77 -4.77 -1.93
N PHE A 88 10.49 -4.87 -1.56
CA PHE A 88 9.93 -6.07 -0.95
C PHE A 88 9.31 -6.96 -2.01
N PHE A 89 10.03 -8.01 -2.37
CA PHE A 89 9.53 -9.07 -3.24
C PHE A 89 8.78 -10.09 -2.41
N GLY A 90 7.74 -10.67 -2.94
CA GLY A 90 7.00 -11.71 -2.26
C GLY A 90 5.69 -12.02 -2.97
N THR A 91 5.09 -13.09 -2.51
CA THR A 91 3.80 -13.55 -3.01
C THR A 91 2.67 -12.64 -2.55
N LEU A 92 1.46 -12.95 -2.96
CA LEU A 92 0.20 -12.25 -2.66
C LEU A 92 -0.14 -12.23 -1.16
N THR A 93 0.73 -11.67 -0.35
CA THR A 93 0.49 -11.51 1.08
C THR A 93 0.60 -10.06 1.50
N MET A 94 -0.16 -9.69 2.51
CA MET A 94 -0.12 -8.36 3.09
C MET A 94 1.22 -8.13 3.76
N ASN A 95 1.84 -6.98 3.48
CA ASN A 95 2.97 -6.49 4.26
C ASN A 95 2.46 -5.81 5.52
N THR A 96 3.20 -5.95 6.61
CA THR A 96 2.93 -5.23 7.85
C THR A 96 4.14 -4.40 8.20
N LEU A 97 3.94 -3.12 8.45
CA LEU A 97 4.97 -2.19 8.92
C LEU A 97 4.74 -1.85 10.38
N GLY A 98 5.81 -1.73 11.12
CA GLY A 98 5.81 -1.26 12.49
C GLY A 98 7.08 -0.48 12.82
N ARG A 99 7.04 0.23 13.95
CA ARG A 99 8.19 0.97 14.46
C ARG A 99 8.48 0.50 15.88
N LEU A 100 9.73 0.20 16.16
CA LEU A 100 10.22 -0.09 17.50
C LEU A 100 10.47 1.21 18.28
N ASP A 101 10.60 1.09 19.60
CA ASP A 101 10.82 2.24 20.49
C ASP A 101 12.09 3.03 20.17
N ASP A 102 13.11 2.35 19.64
CA ASP A 102 14.36 2.99 19.18
C ASP A 102 14.22 3.69 17.81
N GLY A 103 13.05 3.64 17.20
CA GLY A 103 12.76 4.22 15.89
C GLY A 103 13.05 3.31 14.70
N THR A 104 13.54 2.08 14.92
CA THR A 104 13.77 1.11 13.87
C THR A 104 12.44 0.70 13.22
N ILE A 105 12.39 0.74 11.90
CA ILE A 105 11.24 0.26 11.13
C ILE A 105 11.41 -1.22 10.86
N VAL A 106 10.39 -2.01 11.17
CA VAL A 106 10.32 -3.45 10.87
C VAL A 106 9.21 -3.71 9.87
N SER A 107 9.46 -4.66 8.98
CA SER A 107 8.46 -5.15 8.04
C SER A 107 8.37 -6.67 8.14
N LEU A 108 7.14 -7.14 8.17
CA LEU A 108 6.83 -8.57 8.10
C LEU A 108 6.12 -8.83 6.79
N TRP A 109 6.62 -9.77 6.02
CA TRP A 109 6.00 -10.19 4.77
C TRP A 109 6.40 -11.64 4.44
N THR A 110 5.71 -12.24 3.48
CA THR A 110 6.05 -13.58 2.96
C THR A 110 6.82 -13.45 1.66
N ASN A 111 7.93 -14.14 1.58
CA ASN A 111 8.76 -14.23 0.38
C ASN A 111 8.60 -15.60 -0.28
#